data_6f73e84f9b7d4089ec543fb9cd76a1eb
#
_entry.id   6f73e84f9b7d4089ec543fb9cd76a1eb
#
_cell.length_a   1.000
_cell.length_b   1.000
_cell.length_c   1.000
_cell.angle_alpha   90.00
_cell.angle_beta   90.00
_cell.angle_gamma   90.00
#
_symmetry.space_group_name_H-M   'P 1'
#
loop_
_entity.id
_entity.type
_entity.pdbx_description
1 polymer ?
#
loop_
_entity_poly.entity_id
_entity_poly.type
_entity_poly.pdbx_seq_one_letter_code
_entity_poly.pdbx_strand_id
1 'polypeptide(L)'
;GANAACIGAGMERLLLKVKSVDCWGGKAPNILVVAPPCIKDGFHDAVMGAGCVEKSRGVAEQLRIVAERQGVHFMDAAECEFNEVDFMHLTCKGHARLAELLTAEVPKLV
;
A
#
# COMPACT_ATOMS: atom_id res chain seq x y z
N GLY A 1 -12.34 -2.01 13.65
CA GLY A 1 -11.38 -2.32 12.61
C GLY A 1 -9.97 -1.85 12.93
N ALA A 2 -9.04 -2.25 12.12
CA ALA A 2 -7.64 -1.84 12.29
C ALA A 2 -7.46 -0.37 11.95
N ASN A 3 -6.67 0.35 12.73
CA ASN A 3 -6.26 1.71 12.40
C ASN A 3 -4.98 1.67 11.53
N ALA A 4 -4.53 2.85 11.06
CA ALA A 4 -3.36 2.94 10.20
C ALA A 4 -2.09 2.38 10.86
N ALA A 5 -1.89 2.60 12.15
CA ALA A 5 -0.74 2.07 12.88
C ALA A 5 -0.77 0.54 12.94
N CYS A 6 -1.94 -0.06 13.13
CA CYS A 6 -2.09 -1.53 13.11
C CYS A 6 -1.78 -2.10 11.72
N ILE A 7 -2.19 -1.42 10.66
CA ILE A 7 -1.88 -1.82 9.27
C ILE A 7 -0.38 -1.74 9.04
N GLY A 8 0.26 -0.67 9.50
CA GLY A 8 1.72 -0.53 9.42
C GLY A 8 2.45 -1.64 10.16
N ALA A 9 2.01 -1.97 11.38
CA ALA A 9 2.59 -3.05 12.17
C ALA A 9 2.42 -4.41 11.47
N GLY A 10 1.27 -4.65 10.85
CA GLY A 10 1.03 -5.85 10.05
C GLY A 10 1.97 -5.95 8.86
N MET A 11 2.17 -4.85 8.15
CA MET A 11 3.12 -4.79 7.03
C MET A 11 4.55 -5.06 7.51
N GLU A 12 4.95 -4.50 8.64
CA GLU A 12 6.29 -4.74 9.19
C GLU A 12 6.51 -6.23 9.50
N ARG A 13 5.49 -6.91 10.04
CA ARG A 13 5.56 -8.36 10.27
C ARG A 13 5.73 -9.14 8.98
N LEU A 14 5.02 -8.74 7.92
CA LEU A 14 5.16 -9.36 6.60
C LEU A 14 6.57 -9.16 6.05
N LEU A 15 7.13 -7.98 6.17
CA LEU A 15 8.49 -7.67 5.70
C LEU A 15 9.53 -8.50 6.46
N LEU A 16 9.39 -8.61 7.78
CA LEU A 16 10.28 -9.45 8.60
C LEU A 16 10.16 -10.92 8.19
N LYS A 17 8.97 -11.40 7.91
CA LYS A 17 8.74 -12.76 7.44
C LYS A 17 9.42 -13.01 6.09
N VAL A 18 9.23 -12.11 5.13
CA VAL A 18 9.86 -12.20 3.80
C VAL A 18 11.38 -12.27 3.93
N LYS A 19 11.96 -11.42 4.78
CA LYS A 19 13.42 -11.37 4.98
C LYS A 19 13.95 -12.61 5.70
N SER A 20 13.12 -13.30 6.50
CA SER A 20 13.53 -14.47 7.28
C SER A 20 13.54 -15.75 6.48
N VAL A 21 12.90 -15.79 5.32
CA VAL A 21 12.79 -17.00 4.49
C VAL A 21 14.04 -17.16 3.62
N ASP A 22 14.62 -18.34 3.64
CA ASP A 22 15.80 -18.68 2.83
C ASP A 22 15.36 -19.19 1.45
N CYS A 23 14.93 -18.27 0.57
CA CYS A 23 14.47 -18.60 -0.77
C CYS A 23 14.94 -17.59 -1.83
N TRP A 24 15.88 -16.72 -1.48
CA TRP A 24 16.30 -15.60 -2.33
C TRP A 24 17.66 -15.82 -2.99
N GLY A 25 18.09 -17.08 -3.08
CA GLY A 25 19.35 -17.42 -3.76
C GLY A 25 20.60 -16.84 -3.10
N GLY A 26 20.59 -16.73 -1.76
CA GLY A 26 21.72 -16.19 -1.01
C GLY A 26 21.81 -14.66 -1.02
N LYS A 27 20.83 -13.97 -1.64
CA LYS A 27 20.78 -12.49 -1.69
C LYS A 27 19.62 -11.98 -0.85
N ALA A 28 19.72 -10.74 -0.38
CA ALA A 28 18.61 -10.08 0.28
C ALA A 28 17.48 -9.85 -0.74
N PRO A 29 16.20 -10.03 -0.33
CA PRO A 29 15.08 -9.75 -1.24
C PRO A 29 15.00 -8.26 -1.57
N ASN A 30 14.65 -7.96 -2.82
CA ASN A 30 14.42 -6.59 -3.26
C ASN A 30 12.91 -6.32 -3.18
N ILE A 31 12.51 -5.45 -2.26
CA ILE A 31 11.11 -5.28 -1.88
C ILE A 31 10.65 -3.86 -2.16
N LEU A 32 9.47 -3.73 -2.76
CA LEU A 32 8.76 -2.47 -2.93
C LEU A 32 7.42 -2.55 -2.19
N VAL A 33 7.23 -1.65 -1.24
CA VAL A 33 5.93 -1.47 -0.56
C VAL A 33 5.14 -0.41 -1.32
N VAL A 34 3.92 -0.74 -1.72
CA VAL A 34 3.03 0.17 -2.44
C VAL A 34 1.87 0.54 -1.53
N ALA A 35 1.73 1.83 -1.21
CA ALA A 35 0.58 2.32 -0.47
C ALA A 35 -0.59 2.51 -1.42
N PRO A 36 -1.79 1.97 -1.09
CA PRO A 36 -2.98 2.17 -1.92
C PRO A 36 -3.48 3.61 -1.83
N PRO A 37 -4.32 4.06 -2.78
CA PRO A 37 -4.97 5.36 -2.68
C PRO A 37 -5.85 5.41 -1.42
N CYS A 38 -6.05 6.62 -0.89
CA CYS A 38 -6.99 6.83 0.21
C CYS A 38 -8.42 6.55 -0.25
N ILE A 39 -9.22 5.96 0.61
CA ILE A 39 -10.66 5.81 0.40
C ILE A 39 -11.28 7.20 0.42
N LYS A 40 -12.10 7.51 -0.60
CA LYS A 40 -12.69 8.84 -0.76
C LYS A 40 -13.94 9.04 0.13
N ASP A 41 -14.30 10.32 0.34
CA ASP A 41 -15.48 10.75 1.12
C ASP A 41 -16.73 10.24 0.43
N GLY A 42 -17.19 9.61 -0.19
CA GLY A 42 -18.40 9.04 -0.75
C GLY A 42 -18.61 7.60 -0.35
N PHE A 43 -17.63 7.05 0.36
CA PHE A 43 -17.69 5.66 0.79
C PHE A 43 -18.70 5.49 1.95
N HIS A 44 -19.70 4.66 1.73
CA HIS A 44 -20.73 4.36 2.72
C HIS A 44 -20.90 2.84 2.85
N ASP A 45 -20.19 2.24 3.75
CA ASP A 45 -20.33 0.82 4.03
C ASP A 45 -20.56 0.62 5.54
N ALA A 46 -21.72 0.09 5.88
CA ALA A 46 -22.11 -0.14 7.28
C ALA A 46 -21.19 -1.18 7.96
N VAL A 47 -20.63 -2.11 7.21
CA VAL A 47 -19.73 -3.14 7.73
C VAL A 47 -18.37 -2.54 8.09
N MET A 48 -17.84 -1.66 7.22
CA MET A 48 -16.56 -0.97 7.45
C MET A 48 -16.69 0.16 8.48
N GLY A 49 -17.87 0.73 8.60
CA GLY A 49 -18.19 1.72 9.62
C GLY A 49 -17.69 3.14 9.33
N ALA A 50 -18.06 4.06 10.22
CA ALA A 50 -17.60 5.44 10.18
C ALA A 50 -16.10 5.52 10.50
N GLY A 51 -15.40 6.48 9.92
CA GLY A 51 -13.97 6.67 10.14
C GLY A 51 -13.07 5.86 9.23
N CYS A 52 -13.62 5.01 8.37
CA CYS A 52 -12.86 4.22 7.40
C CYS A 52 -12.02 5.11 6.47
N VAL A 53 -12.59 6.23 6.01
CA VAL A 53 -11.90 7.21 5.16
C VAL A 53 -10.69 7.80 5.88
N GLU A 54 -10.86 8.23 7.13
CA GLU A 54 -9.77 8.80 7.92
C GLU A 54 -8.68 7.79 8.20
N LYS A 55 -9.05 6.55 8.53
CA LYS A 55 -8.09 5.47 8.75
C LYS A 55 -7.26 5.21 7.51
N SER A 56 -7.88 5.23 6.33
CA SER A 56 -7.16 5.01 5.07
C SER A 56 -6.18 6.12 4.75
N ARG A 57 -6.47 7.37 5.14
CA ARG A 57 -5.57 8.51 4.91
C ARG A 57 -4.23 8.37 5.62
N GLY A 58 -4.22 7.71 6.78
CA GLY A 58 -2.99 7.50 7.54
C GLY A 58 -2.16 6.31 7.07
N VAL A 59 -2.70 5.45 6.22
CA VAL A 59 -2.04 4.20 5.82
C VAL A 59 -0.75 4.47 5.06
N ALA A 60 -0.77 5.37 4.07
CA ALA A 60 0.42 5.67 3.26
C ALA A 60 1.59 6.14 4.14
N GLU A 61 1.34 7.02 5.10
CA GLU A 61 2.38 7.50 6.01
C GLU A 61 2.93 6.39 6.89
N GLN A 62 2.08 5.52 7.43
CA GLN A 62 2.51 4.39 8.24
C GLN A 62 3.33 3.39 7.43
N LEU A 63 2.91 3.10 6.20
CA LEU A 63 3.65 2.20 5.33
C LEU A 63 5.01 2.79 4.91
N ARG A 64 5.06 4.11 4.69
CA ARG A 64 6.32 4.81 4.39
C ARG A 64 7.30 4.70 5.56
N ILE A 65 6.83 4.93 6.78
CA ILE A 65 7.64 4.83 7.99
C ILE A 65 8.20 3.40 8.14
N VAL A 66 7.35 2.41 7.95
CA VAL A 66 7.75 1.00 8.04
C VAL A 66 8.78 0.65 6.97
N ALA A 67 8.56 1.11 5.72
CA ALA A 67 9.50 0.87 4.63
C ALA A 67 10.87 1.48 4.92
N GLU A 68 10.92 2.71 5.42
CA GLU A 68 12.16 3.37 5.83
C GLU A 68 12.88 2.60 6.94
N ARG A 69 12.12 2.20 7.97
CA ARG A 69 12.67 1.44 9.11
C ARG A 69 13.24 0.09 8.68
N GLN A 70 12.58 -0.59 7.77
CA GLN A 70 13.02 -1.89 7.26
C GLN A 70 14.01 -1.79 6.09
N GLY A 71 14.30 -0.59 5.61
CA GLY A 71 15.24 -0.39 4.51
C GLY A 71 14.77 -0.95 3.17
N VAL A 72 13.47 -0.92 2.91
CA VAL A 72 12.88 -1.35 1.65
C VAL A 72 12.34 -0.15 0.88
N HIS A 73 12.04 -0.36 -0.42
CA HIS A 73 11.53 0.70 -1.28
C HIS A 73 10.06 0.98 -0.99
N PHE A 74 9.64 2.20 -1.29
CA PHE A 74 8.28 2.65 -1.07
C PHE A 74 7.75 3.42 -2.28
N MET A 75 6.47 3.22 -2.61
CA MET A 75 5.74 3.97 -3.63
C MET A 75 4.34 4.26 -3.14
N ASP A 76 3.87 5.51 -3.34
CA ASP A 76 2.51 5.91 -3.02
C ASP A 76 1.66 5.90 -4.29
N ALA A 77 0.58 5.12 -4.29
CA ALA A 77 -0.34 5.03 -5.42
C ALA A 77 -1.54 5.98 -5.28
N ALA A 78 -1.38 7.10 -4.58
CA ALA A 78 -2.46 8.06 -4.34
C ALA A 78 -3.10 8.64 -5.61
N GLU A 79 -2.37 8.64 -6.73
CA GLU A 79 -2.89 9.13 -8.01
C GLU A 79 -3.87 8.16 -8.69
N CYS A 80 -3.95 6.92 -8.21
CA CYS A 80 -4.81 5.92 -8.82
C CYS A 80 -6.27 6.15 -8.42
N GLU A 81 -7.18 5.97 -9.36
CA GLU A 81 -8.59 6.28 -9.23
C GLU A 81 -9.40 5.12 -8.70
N PHE A 82 -10.19 5.34 -7.64
CA PHE A 82 -11.21 4.39 -7.21
C PHE A 82 -12.49 4.57 -8.04
N ASN A 83 -13.28 3.48 -8.18
CA ASN A 83 -14.57 3.57 -8.83
C ASN A 83 -15.59 4.30 -7.93
N GLU A 84 -16.64 4.85 -8.56
CA GLU A 84 -17.66 5.64 -7.86
C GLU A 84 -18.79 4.79 -7.27
N VAL A 85 -18.73 3.49 -7.39
CA VAL A 85 -19.74 2.59 -6.84
C VAL A 85 -19.43 2.28 -5.37
N ASP A 86 -18.22 1.83 -5.08
CA ASP A 86 -17.80 1.48 -3.72
C ASP A 86 -16.69 2.39 -3.15
N PHE A 87 -16.08 3.24 -3.97
CA PHE A 87 -14.99 4.15 -3.60
C PHE A 87 -13.78 3.44 -2.98
N MET A 88 -13.61 2.17 -3.27
CA MET A 88 -12.64 1.30 -2.63
C MET A 88 -11.79 0.51 -3.64
N HIS A 89 -12.36 0.13 -4.78
CA HIS A 89 -11.64 -0.57 -5.84
C HIS A 89 -11.25 0.38 -6.96
N LEU A 90 -10.10 0.13 -7.59
CA LEU A 90 -9.61 0.96 -8.68
C LEU A 90 -10.49 0.84 -9.92
N THR A 91 -10.66 1.96 -10.64
CA THR A 91 -11.24 1.97 -11.99
C THR A 91 -10.25 1.35 -12.98
N CYS A 92 -10.72 1.13 -14.22
CA CYS A 92 -9.79 0.74 -15.30
C CYS A 92 -8.69 1.78 -15.50
N LYS A 93 -9.02 3.09 -15.38
CA LYS A 93 -8.03 4.17 -15.43
C LYS A 93 -7.08 4.11 -14.24
N GLY A 94 -7.59 3.81 -13.04
CA GLY A 94 -6.79 3.64 -11.84
C GLY A 94 -5.79 2.50 -11.97
N HIS A 95 -6.22 1.37 -12.49
CA HIS A 95 -5.33 0.23 -12.78
C HIS A 95 -4.27 0.59 -13.83
N ALA A 96 -4.66 1.28 -14.90
CA ALA A 96 -3.72 1.73 -15.93
C ALA A 96 -2.68 2.68 -15.34
N ARG A 97 -3.11 3.62 -14.48
CA ARG A 97 -2.20 4.55 -13.82
C ARG A 97 -1.24 3.83 -12.87
N LEU A 98 -1.73 2.85 -12.13
CA LEU A 98 -0.85 2.04 -11.27
C LEU A 98 0.19 1.30 -12.09
N ALA A 99 -0.20 0.73 -13.23
CA ALA A 99 0.73 0.06 -14.14
C ALA A 99 1.79 1.03 -14.67
N GLU A 100 1.41 2.27 -15.03
CA GLU A 100 2.36 3.30 -15.46
C GLU A 100 3.36 3.65 -14.35
N LEU A 101 2.88 3.84 -13.12
CA LEU A 101 3.72 4.15 -11.97
C LEU A 101 4.71 3.03 -11.70
N LEU A 102 4.26 1.78 -11.72
CA LEU A 102 5.12 0.62 -11.51
C LEU A 102 6.13 0.46 -12.65
N THR A 103 5.72 0.68 -13.89
CA THR A 103 6.60 0.61 -15.06
C THR A 103 7.72 1.64 -14.98
N ALA A 104 7.44 2.81 -14.42
CA ALA A 104 8.45 3.85 -14.21
C ALA A 104 9.35 3.55 -13.01
N GLU A 105 8.81 2.97 -11.93
CA GLU A 105 9.52 2.79 -10.67
C GLU A 105 10.37 1.52 -10.61
N VAL A 106 9.80 0.38 -11.02
CA VAL A 106 10.47 -0.93 -10.87
C VAL A 106 11.85 -0.99 -11.55
N PRO A 107 12.04 -0.47 -12.77
CA PRO A 107 13.37 -0.48 -13.39
C PRO A 107 14.44 0.27 -12.61
N LYS A 108 14.08 1.25 -11.78
CA LYS A 108 15.02 1.99 -10.94
C LYS A 108 15.51 1.17 -9.74
N LEU A 109 14.77 0.10 -9.38
CA LEU A 109 15.02 -0.69 -8.19
C LEU A 109 15.81 -1.97 -8.46
N VAL A 110 15.98 -2.32 -9.70
CA VAL A 110 16.68 -3.54 -10.13
C VAL A 110 18.00 -3.26 -10.82
#